data_c33005131f0938104bd30bcacfb76732
#
_entry.id   c33005131f0938104bd30bcacfb76732
#
_cell.length_a   1.000
_cell.length_b   1.000
_cell.length_c   1.000
_cell.angle_alpha   90.00
_cell.angle_beta   90.00
_cell.angle_gamma   90.00
#
_symmetry.space_group_name_H-M   'P 1'
#
loop_
_entity.id
_entity.type
_entity.pdbx_description
1 polymer ?
#
loop_
_entity_poly.entity_id
_entity_poly.type
_entity_poly.pdbx_seq_one_letter_code
_entity_poly.pdbx_strand_id
1 'polypeptide(L)'
;MELKDKLQLLRKQNGYSQEQLADKLGIARQTLSKWENGQAVPELGNLVSLSNLYGITIDRIVKEDDECNISLCKNASMDINKTIEFLLVAKKNTYAAANNKVDSCRMKSHDYRYEDKNGFTYLDSYLGGECFVGEEVVWLHDTPVWSMNYVGRVIGENFSGDFLKEVLMQVPAELPFRGPEIYTKGDYHYHCKVDGESVWFQGYEEIFYMDEKIYECYFHGGTIR
;
A
#
# COMPACT_ATOMS: atom_id res chain seq x y z
N MET A 1 14.24 25.08 6.44
CA MET A 1 13.04 25.86 6.87
C MET A 1 12.96 25.85 8.39
N GLU A 2 12.81 27.03 9.02
CA GLU A 2 12.78 27.14 10.48
C GLU A 2 11.49 26.51 11.06
N LEU A 3 11.55 26.09 12.33
CA LEU A 3 10.42 25.44 13.02
C LEU A 3 9.13 26.28 12.97
N LYS A 4 9.23 27.60 13.16
CA LYS A 4 8.06 28.51 13.09
C LYS A 4 7.34 28.44 11.75
N ASP A 5 8.10 28.41 10.65
CA ASP A 5 7.57 28.36 9.29
C ASP A 5 6.92 26.99 9.01
N LYS A 6 7.53 25.91 9.53
CA LYS A 6 6.97 24.57 9.47
C LYS A 6 5.63 24.45 10.20
N LEU A 7 5.53 24.97 11.40
CA LEU A 7 4.29 24.95 12.19
C LEU A 7 3.17 25.72 11.47
N GLN A 8 3.47 26.89 10.93
CA GLN A 8 2.51 27.66 10.16
C GLN A 8 2.08 26.95 8.89
N LEU A 9 3.05 26.35 8.18
CA LEU A 9 2.80 25.58 6.96
C LEU A 9 1.91 24.37 7.28
N LEU A 10 2.25 23.56 8.26
CA LEU A 10 1.48 22.38 8.70
C LEU A 10 0.04 22.75 9.08
N ARG A 11 -0.19 23.84 9.80
CA ARG A 11 -1.52 24.31 10.13
C ARG A 11 -2.33 24.69 8.88
N LYS A 12 -1.77 25.55 8.02
CA LYS A 12 -2.44 26.02 6.81
C LYS A 12 -2.78 24.88 5.85
N GLN A 13 -1.87 23.97 5.68
CA GLN A 13 -2.03 22.81 4.80
C GLN A 13 -3.10 21.84 5.32
N ASN A 14 -3.33 21.72 6.65
CA ASN A 14 -4.44 20.94 7.21
C ASN A 14 -5.75 21.74 7.32
N GLY A 15 -5.80 22.95 6.75
CA GLY A 15 -7.01 23.78 6.71
C GLY A 15 -7.42 24.38 8.06
N TYR A 16 -6.53 24.40 9.08
CA TYR A 16 -6.88 24.93 10.39
C TYR A 16 -6.58 26.44 10.48
N SER A 17 -7.50 27.20 11.08
CA SER A 17 -7.19 28.51 11.64
C SER A 17 -6.31 28.36 12.90
N GLN A 18 -5.64 29.42 13.35
CA GLN A 18 -4.90 29.38 14.62
C GLN A 18 -5.79 29.02 15.81
N GLU A 19 -7.04 29.47 15.81
CA GLU A 19 -8.02 29.17 16.86
C GLU A 19 -8.40 27.69 16.85
N GLN A 20 -8.75 27.14 15.70
CA GLN A 20 -9.11 25.73 15.55
C GLN A 20 -7.97 24.78 15.94
N LEU A 21 -6.72 25.11 15.61
CA LEU A 21 -5.58 24.30 16.00
C LEU A 21 -5.30 24.42 17.49
N ALA A 22 -5.40 25.60 18.07
CA ALA A 22 -5.21 25.82 19.50
C ALA A 22 -6.24 25.03 20.31
N ASP A 23 -7.51 25.05 19.91
CA ASP A 23 -8.60 24.27 20.55
C ASP A 23 -8.31 22.75 20.48
N LYS A 24 -7.86 22.25 19.33
CA LYS A 24 -7.49 20.82 19.18
C LYS A 24 -6.32 20.39 20.06
N LEU A 25 -5.38 21.30 20.31
CA LEU A 25 -4.21 21.04 21.16
C LEU A 25 -4.48 21.35 22.65
N GLY A 26 -5.63 21.92 22.99
CA GLY A 26 -5.95 22.31 24.37
C GLY A 26 -5.09 23.49 24.88
N ILE A 27 -4.64 24.39 24.02
CA ILE A 27 -3.79 25.54 24.34
C ILE A 27 -4.44 26.87 23.99
N ALA A 28 -3.94 27.96 24.55
CA ALA A 28 -4.40 29.30 24.15
C ALA A 28 -3.94 29.65 22.73
N ARG A 29 -4.78 30.30 21.93
CA ARG A 29 -4.42 30.81 20.59
C ARG A 29 -3.14 31.63 20.61
N GLN A 30 -2.93 32.45 21.66
CA GLN A 30 -1.73 33.27 21.82
C GLN A 30 -0.45 32.42 21.93
N THR A 31 -0.51 31.22 22.53
CA THR A 31 0.61 30.30 22.64
C THR A 31 0.99 29.80 21.25
N LEU A 32 0.02 29.35 20.45
CA LEU A 32 0.23 28.93 19.07
C LEU A 32 0.81 30.06 18.20
N SER A 33 0.28 31.27 18.36
CA SER A 33 0.78 32.46 17.66
C SER A 33 2.26 32.74 17.98
N LYS A 34 2.68 32.60 19.26
CA LYS A 34 4.08 32.73 19.65
C LYS A 34 4.99 31.70 18.99
N TRP A 35 4.54 30.46 18.84
CA TRP A 35 5.29 29.41 18.16
C TRP A 35 5.47 29.74 16.67
N GLU A 36 4.40 30.13 16.00
CA GLU A 36 4.43 30.49 14.56
C GLU A 36 5.17 31.78 14.24
N ASN A 37 5.40 32.65 15.23
CA ASN A 37 6.19 33.86 15.11
C ASN A 37 7.65 33.69 15.61
N GLY A 38 8.00 32.50 16.10
CA GLY A 38 9.35 32.21 16.62
C GLY A 38 9.63 32.85 17.98
N GLN A 39 8.61 33.34 18.70
CA GLN A 39 8.76 33.93 20.03
C GLN A 39 8.81 32.91 21.15
N ALA A 40 8.39 31.67 20.86
CA ALA A 40 8.45 30.51 21.77
C ALA A 40 8.55 29.22 20.96
N VAL A 41 8.99 28.15 21.61
CA VAL A 41 9.06 26.80 21.03
C VAL A 41 8.03 25.91 21.75
N PRO A 42 7.33 25.01 21.03
CA PRO A 42 6.45 24.05 21.68
C PRO A 42 7.21 23.15 22.66
N GLU A 43 6.64 22.89 23.82
CA GLU A 43 7.13 21.88 24.75
C GLU A 43 6.94 20.46 24.18
N LEU A 44 7.68 19.48 24.74
CA LEU A 44 7.66 18.10 24.24
C LEU A 44 6.22 17.51 24.16
N GLY A 45 5.39 17.77 25.16
CA GLY A 45 3.99 17.32 25.17
C GLY A 45 3.17 17.88 24.00
N ASN A 46 3.40 19.13 23.64
CA ASN A 46 2.76 19.79 22.49
C ASN A 46 3.30 19.27 21.15
N LEU A 47 4.60 18.94 21.08
CA LEU A 47 5.21 18.30 19.89
C LEU A 47 4.63 16.89 19.67
N VAL A 48 4.40 16.12 20.74
CA VAL A 48 3.72 14.82 20.68
C VAL A 48 2.29 14.99 20.15
N SER A 49 1.55 15.97 20.68
CA SER A 49 0.18 16.26 20.23
C SER A 49 0.12 16.69 18.76
N LEU A 50 1.05 17.53 18.32
CA LEU A 50 1.18 17.93 16.92
C LEU A 50 1.55 16.75 16.02
N SER A 51 2.48 15.89 16.47
CA SER A 51 2.89 14.67 15.78
C SER A 51 1.70 13.75 15.55
N ASN A 52 0.90 13.48 16.57
CA ASN A 52 -0.30 12.67 16.49
C ASN A 52 -1.38 13.30 15.60
N LEU A 53 -1.60 14.62 15.75
CA LEU A 53 -2.62 15.34 14.97
C LEU A 53 -2.30 15.35 13.46
N TYR A 54 -1.03 15.50 13.12
CA TYR A 54 -0.59 15.59 11.72
C TYR A 54 -0.13 14.26 11.13
N GLY A 55 0.00 13.19 11.93
CA GLY A 55 0.49 11.89 11.49
C GLY A 55 1.95 11.91 11.02
N ILE A 56 2.78 12.80 11.57
CA ILE A 56 4.21 12.93 11.23
C ILE A 56 5.08 12.82 12.50
N THR A 57 6.32 12.34 12.37
CA THR A 57 7.21 12.19 13.53
C THR A 57 7.65 13.55 14.09
N ILE A 58 7.94 13.61 15.41
CA ILE A 58 8.48 14.81 16.06
C ILE A 58 9.79 15.24 15.37
N ASP A 59 10.63 14.29 15.00
CA ASP A 59 11.86 14.52 14.28
C ASP A 59 11.63 15.34 12.99
N ARG A 60 10.59 15.02 12.24
CA ARG A 60 10.16 15.77 11.06
C ARG A 60 9.62 17.16 11.37
N ILE A 61 9.02 17.36 12.52
CA ILE A 61 8.55 18.69 12.94
C ILE A 61 9.74 19.60 13.26
N VAL A 62 10.78 19.08 13.96
CA VAL A 62 11.84 19.91 14.56
C VAL A 62 13.12 20.04 13.72
N LYS A 63 13.45 19.04 12.87
CA LYS A 63 14.65 19.13 12.02
C LYS A 63 14.48 20.13 10.90
N GLU A 64 15.53 20.85 10.58
CA GLU A 64 15.61 21.70 9.39
C GLU A 64 15.84 20.82 8.17
N ASP A 65 14.76 20.40 7.49
CA ASP A 65 14.83 19.68 6.22
C ASP A 65 14.54 20.61 5.05
N ASP A 66 15.14 20.31 3.90
CA ASP A 66 14.91 21.03 2.66
C ASP A 66 13.41 21.03 2.28
N GLU A 67 12.92 22.12 1.72
CA GLU A 67 11.51 22.41 1.39
C GLU A 67 10.81 21.32 0.57
N CYS A 68 11.58 20.47 -0.10
CA CYS A 68 11.09 19.38 -0.93
C CYS A 68 10.34 18.27 -0.15
N ASN A 69 10.74 18.00 1.12
CA ASN A 69 10.23 16.85 1.88
C ASN A 69 8.89 17.07 2.60
N ILE A 70 8.50 18.32 2.91
CA ILE A 70 7.23 18.58 3.62
C ILE A 70 6.04 18.60 2.66
N SER A 71 6.27 19.05 1.42
CA SER A 71 5.24 19.02 0.37
C SER A 71 4.87 17.61 -0.07
N LEU A 72 5.85 16.69 -0.09
CA LEU A 72 5.65 15.28 -0.47
C LEU A 72 4.83 14.48 0.56
N CYS A 73 4.91 14.88 1.86
CA CYS A 73 4.18 14.14 2.92
C CYS A 73 2.70 14.50 3.03
N LYS A 74 2.22 15.51 2.31
CA LYS A 74 0.81 15.95 2.33
C LYS A 74 -0.02 15.52 1.15
N ASN A 75 0.64 15.18 0.06
CA ASN A 75 -0.04 14.52 -1.05
C ASN A 75 -0.13 13.01 -0.81
N ALA A 76 0.44 12.54 0.27
CA ALA A 76 0.33 11.16 0.74
C ALA A 76 -0.44 11.04 2.07
N SER A 77 -1.59 11.68 2.25
CA SER A 77 -2.74 10.89 2.65
C SER A 77 -2.95 9.96 1.45
N MET A 78 -2.27 8.82 1.49
CA MET A 78 -2.39 7.79 0.49
C MET A 78 -3.88 7.55 0.32
N ASP A 79 -4.43 8.01 -0.81
CA ASP A 79 -5.78 7.69 -1.19
C ASP A 79 -5.74 6.20 -1.53
N ILE A 80 -6.02 5.37 -0.53
CA ILE A 80 -6.01 3.92 -0.68
C ILE A 80 -6.88 3.50 -1.87
N ASN A 81 -7.94 4.24 -2.17
CA ASN A 81 -8.82 3.95 -3.29
C ASN A 81 -8.09 4.10 -4.62
N LYS A 82 -7.29 5.16 -4.80
CA LYS A 82 -6.45 5.31 -6.01
C LYS A 82 -5.38 4.25 -6.13
N THR A 83 -4.78 3.84 -5.01
CA THR A 83 -3.81 2.75 -4.97
C THR A 83 -4.48 1.44 -5.41
N ILE A 84 -5.68 1.16 -4.93
CA ILE A 84 -6.44 -0.04 -5.30
C ILE A 84 -6.90 0.01 -6.77
N GLU A 85 -7.39 1.15 -7.25
CA GLU A 85 -7.74 1.34 -8.68
C GLU A 85 -6.52 1.04 -9.58
N PHE A 86 -5.35 1.60 -9.23
CA PHE A 86 -4.11 1.32 -9.95
C PHE A 86 -3.70 -0.15 -9.86
N LEU A 87 -3.74 -0.76 -8.66
CA LEU A 87 -3.39 -2.15 -8.41
C LEU A 87 -4.22 -3.11 -9.28
N LEU A 88 -5.53 -2.89 -9.39
CA LEU A 88 -6.42 -3.69 -10.23
C LEU A 88 -6.04 -3.64 -11.72
N VAL A 89 -5.67 -2.46 -12.21
CA VAL A 89 -5.19 -2.28 -13.59
C VAL A 89 -3.85 -2.99 -13.77
N ALA A 90 -2.91 -2.81 -12.83
CA ALA A 90 -1.57 -3.40 -12.89
C ALA A 90 -1.63 -4.94 -12.90
N LYS A 91 -2.39 -5.56 -12.01
CA LYS A 91 -2.57 -7.03 -11.95
C LYS A 91 -3.10 -7.61 -13.26
N LYS A 92 -4.09 -6.95 -13.87
CA LYS A 92 -4.67 -7.36 -15.15
C LYS A 92 -3.72 -7.15 -16.35
N ASN A 93 -2.64 -6.40 -16.20
CA ASN A 93 -1.66 -6.13 -17.25
C ASN A 93 -0.30 -6.82 -17.02
N THR A 94 -0.14 -7.61 -15.96
CA THR A 94 1.12 -8.27 -15.60
C THR A 94 1.02 -9.79 -15.64
N TYR A 95 1.22 -10.49 -14.52
CA TYR A 95 1.26 -11.95 -14.46
C TYR A 95 0.01 -12.62 -15.04
N ALA A 96 -1.17 -12.16 -14.66
CA ALA A 96 -2.44 -12.74 -15.12
C ALA A 96 -2.60 -12.67 -16.66
N ALA A 97 -2.11 -11.58 -17.28
CA ALA A 97 -2.11 -11.42 -18.73
C ALA A 97 -0.88 -12.03 -19.41
N ALA A 98 0.06 -12.61 -18.66
CA ALA A 98 1.37 -13.05 -19.13
C ALA A 98 2.14 -11.95 -19.91
N ASN A 99 1.99 -10.68 -19.48
CA ASN A 99 2.53 -9.51 -20.13
C ASN A 99 3.42 -8.69 -19.17
N ASN A 100 4.17 -7.72 -19.71
CA ASN A 100 5.01 -6.79 -18.94
C ASN A 100 6.07 -7.48 -18.04
N LYS A 101 6.59 -8.63 -18.50
CA LYS A 101 7.74 -9.29 -17.88
C LYS A 101 8.98 -8.42 -18.08
N VAL A 102 9.78 -8.25 -17.02
CA VAL A 102 11.02 -7.48 -17.00
C VAL A 102 12.22 -8.35 -16.60
N ASP A 103 13.42 -7.80 -16.68
CA ASP A 103 14.63 -8.48 -16.21
C ASP A 103 14.55 -8.72 -14.70
N SER A 104 15.09 -9.86 -14.27
CA SER A 104 15.04 -10.30 -12.87
C SER A 104 15.74 -9.31 -11.95
N CYS A 105 15.02 -8.73 -10.99
CA CYS A 105 15.58 -7.86 -9.95
C CYS A 105 16.33 -8.65 -8.86
N ARG A 106 16.03 -9.94 -8.71
CA ARG A 106 16.70 -10.89 -7.81
C ARG A 106 17.18 -12.09 -8.62
N MET A 107 18.21 -12.78 -8.15
CA MET A 107 18.75 -13.94 -8.83
C MET A 107 17.67 -15.01 -9.07
N LYS A 108 17.37 -15.32 -10.35
CA LYS A 108 16.35 -16.26 -10.81
C LYS A 108 14.90 -15.91 -10.44
N SER A 109 14.59 -14.65 -10.13
CA SER A 109 13.20 -14.24 -9.97
C SER A 109 12.48 -14.10 -11.31
N HIS A 110 11.16 -14.16 -11.25
CA HIS A 110 10.25 -13.82 -12.33
C HIS A 110 9.58 -12.52 -11.95
N ASP A 111 9.81 -11.47 -12.73
CA ASP A 111 9.42 -10.11 -12.40
C ASP A 111 8.51 -9.53 -13.49
N TYR A 112 7.43 -8.89 -13.05
CA TYR A 112 6.46 -8.19 -13.89
C TYR A 112 6.28 -6.77 -13.38
N ARG A 113 6.42 -5.77 -14.27
CA ARG A 113 6.33 -4.37 -13.89
C ARG A 113 5.27 -3.64 -14.70
N TYR A 114 4.52 -2.77 -14.04
CA TYR A 114 3.55 -1.88 -14.68
C TYR A 114 3.67 -0.48 -14.09
N GLU A 115 3.59 0.54 -14.95
CA GLU A 115 3.68 1.95 -14.57
C GLU A 115 2.55 2.73 -15.23
N ASP A 116 2.07 3.76 -14.53
CA ASP A 116 1.12 4.70 -15.08
C ASP A 116 1.71 6.12 -15.16
N LYS A 117 0.99 7.01 -15.87
CA LYS A 117 1.38 8.42 -16.00
C LYS A 117 1.20 9.27 -14.73
N ASN A 118 0.57 8.73 -13.70
CA ASN A 118 0.30 9.42 -12.43
C ASN A 118 1.41 9.17 -11.39
N GLY A 119 2.47 8.44 -11.78
CA GLY A 119 3.62 8.13 -10.94
C GLY A 119 3.45 6.89 -10.09
N PHE A 120 2.44 6.06 -10.34
CA PHE A 120 2.34 4.74 -9.74
C PHE A 120 3.20 3.73 -10.48
N THR A 121 3.91 2.90 -9.72
CA THR A 121 4.67 1.74 -10.21
C THR A 121 4.25 0.50 -9.44
N TYR A 122 4.05 -0.60 -10.14
CA TYR A 122 3.77 -1.92 -9.57
C TYR A 122 4.87 -2.90 -9.97
N LEU A 123 5.28 -3.73 -9.05
CA LEU A 123 6.16 -4.88 -9.29
C LEU A 123 5.55 -6.11 -8.62
N ASP A 124 5.45 -7.19 -9.40
CA ASP A 124 5.22 -8.55 -8.91
C ASP A 124 6.50 -9.35 -9.16
N SER A 125 7.12 -9.85 -8.09
CA SER A 125 8.39 -10.56 -8.12
C SER A 125 8.31 -11.85 -7.33
N TYR A 126 8.54 -13.00 -7.99
CA TYR A 126 8.49 -14.29 -7.32
C TYR A 126 9.65 -15.23 -7.70
N LEU A 127 9.88 -16.19 -6.84
CA LEU A 127 10.84 -17.27 -6.99
C LEU A 127 10.10 -18.62 -6.94
N GLY A 128 10.62 -19.59 -7.69
CA GLY A 128 10.11 -20.96 -7.68
C GLY A 128 9.13 -21.25 -8.82
N GLY A 129 8.49 -22.40 -8.73
CA GLY A 129 7.56 -22.92 -9.73
C GLY A 129 6.42 -23.71 -9.04
N GLU A 130 6.60 -25.02 -8.81
CA GLU A 130 5.60 -25.81 -8.06
C GLU A 130 5.45 -25.36 -6.60
N CYS A 131 6.56 -25.00 -5.95
CA CYS A 131 6.57 -24.27 -4.70
C CYS A 131 7.13 -22.88 -4.98
N PHE A 132 6.43 -21.83 -4.60
CA PHE A 132 6.79 -20.46 -4.92
C PHE A 132 6.57 -19.51 -3.76
N VAL A 133 7.33 -18.41 -3.77
CA VAL A 133 7.18 -17.31 -2.84
C VAL A 133 7.39 -16.01 -3.60
N GLY A 134 6.59 -15.01 -3.31
CA GLY A 134 6.68 -13.74 -4.00
C GLY A 134 6.15 -12.55 -3.21
N GLU A 135 6.26 -11.42 -3.86
CA GLU A 135 5.88 -10.12 -3.32
C GLU A 135 5.32 -9.24 -4.43
N GLU A 136 4.22 -8.60 -4.14
CA GLU A 136 3.68 -7.50 -4.94
C GLU A 136 3.90 -6.19 -4.19
N VAL A 137 4.38 -5.16 -4.86
CA VAL A 137 4.60 -3.84 -4.26
C VAL A 137 4.08 -2.75 -5.18
N VAL A 138 3.46 -1.73 -4.58
CA VAL A 138 3.05 -0.49 -5.26
C VAL A 138 3.85 0.67 -4.69
N TRP A 139 4.45 1.45 -5.57
CA TRP A 139 5.08 2.73 -5.26
C TRP A 139 4.26 3.89 -5.83
N LEU A 140 4.31 5.02 -5.15
CA LEU A 140 3.87 6.31 -5.68
C LEU A 140 5.06 7.28 -5.62
N HIS A 141 5.55 7.74 -6.77
CA HIS A 141 6.75 8.58 -6.89
C HIS A 141 7.95 8.03 -6.07
N ASP A 142 8.34 6.78 -6.34
CA ASP A 142 9.46 6.06 -5.68
C ASP A 142 9.27 5.76 -4.18
N THR A 143 8.12 6.10 -3.60
CA THR A 143 7.79 5.78 -2.20
C THR A 143 6.89 4.54 -2.17
N PRO A 144 7.29 3.43 -1.51
CA PRO A 144 6.43 2.27 -1.38
C PRO A 144 5.22 2.61 -0.53
N VAL A 145 4.02 2.30 -1.02
CA VAL A 145 2.75 2.67 -0.38
C VAL A 145 1.89 1.47 0.00
N TRP A 146 2.07 0.34 -0.68
CA TRP A 146 1.32 -0.89 -0.42
C TRP A 146 2.13 -2.11 -0.84
N SER A 147 2.02 -3.21 -0.10
CA SER A 147 2.57 -4.50 -0.54
C SER A 147 1.75 -5.69 -0.07
N MET A 148 1.96 -6.82 -0.76
CA MET A 148 1.44 -8.13 -0.41
C MET A 148 2.54 -9.18 -0.62
N ASN A 149 2.80 -10.00 0.40
CA ASN A 149 3.63 -11.19 0.29
C ASN A 149 2.73 -12.41 0.08
N TYR A 150 3.24 -13.40 -0.65
CA TYR A 150 2.51 -14.65 -0.87
C TYR A 150 3.47 -15.84 -0.92
N VAL A 151 2.97 -16.99 -0.50
CA VAL A 151 3.65 -18.28 -0.60
C VAL A 151 2.64 -19.35 -0.98
N GLY A 152 2.95 -20.15 -1.97
CA GLY A 152 2.03 -21.17 -2.45
C GLY A 152 2.72 -22.40 -3.01
N ARG A 153 1.92 -23.40 -3.29
CA ARG A 153 2.41 -24.65 -3.89
C ARG A 153 1.33 -25.38 -4.70
N VAL A 154 1.81 -26.08 -5.70
CA VAL A 154 1.05 -27.14 -6.36
C VAL A 154 1.16 -28.41 -5.51
N ILE A 155 0.02 -29.07 -5.24
CA ILE A 155 -0.06 -30.22 -4.33
C ILE A 155 -0.38 -31.49 -5.12
N GLY A 156 -1.26 -31.40 -6.11
CA GLY A 156 -1.78 -32.52 -6.88
C GLY A 156 -1.46 -32.45 -8.36
N GLU A 157 -1.72 -33.55 -9.05
CA GLU A 157 -1.73 -33.61 -10.51
C GLU A 157 -2.87 -32.73 -11.07
N ASN A 158 -2.90 -32.49 -12.36
CA ASN A 158 -3.91 -31.67 -13.05
C ASN A 158 -3.91 -30.16 -12.73
N PHE A 159 -2.88 -29.62 -12.09
CA PHE A 159 -2.77 -28.17 -11.91
C PHE A 159 -2.67 -27.47 -13.28
N SER A 160 -3.45 -26.41 -13.45
CA SER A 160 -3.46 -25.58 -14.64
C SER A 160 -3.07 -24.13 -14.31
N GLY A 161 -1.88 -23.73 -14.76
CA GLY A 161 -1.44 -22.33 -14.64
C GLY A 161 -2.32 -21.37 -15.46
N ASP A 162 -2.91 -21.85 -16.55
CA ASP A 162 -3.81 -21.02 -17.39
C ASP A 162 -5.15 -20.79 -16.68
N PHE A 163 -5.66 -21.80 -15.96
CA PHE A 163 -6.84 -21.64 -15.11
C PHE A 163 -6.57 -20.62 -13.98
N LEU A 164 -5.42 -20.72 -13.30
CA LEU A 164 -5.06 -19.76 -12.25
C LEU A 164 -4.98 -18.33 -12.81
N LYS A 165 -4.34 -18.13 -13.97
CA LYS A 165 -4.28 -16.80 -14.62
C LYS A 165 -5.67 -16.27 -14.98
N GLU A 166 -6.53 -17.12 -15.52
CA GLU A 166 -7.91 -16.76 -15.85
C GLU A 166 -8.67 -16.30 -14.60
N VAL A 167 -8.51 -17.00 -13.47
CA VAL A 167 -9.10 -16.62 -12.19
C VAL A 167 -8.56 -15.28 -11.71
N LEU A 168 -7.24 -15.07 -11.75
CA LEU A 168 -6.61 -13.82 -11.31
C LEU A 168 -7.00 -12.61 -12.19
N MET A 169 -7.34 -12.84 -13.45
CA MET A 169 -7.92 -11.79 -14.32
C MET A 169 -9.31 -11.32 -13.84
N GLN A 170 -10.01 -12.13 -13.04
CA GLN A 170 -11.32 -11.80 -12.47
C GLN A 170 -11.23 -11.09 -11.12
N VAL A 171 -10.02 -10.65 -10.69
CA VAL A 171 -9.83 -9.94 -9.43
C VAL A 171 -10.88 -8.84 -9.24
N PRO A 172 -11.71 -8.91 -8.17
CA PRO A 172 -12.77 -7.94 -7.94
C PRO A 172 -12.25 -6.68 -7.24
N ALA A 173 -12.96 -5.57 -7.41
CA ALA A 173 -12.59 -4.30 -6.79
C ALA A 173 -12.70 -4.32 -5.25
N GLU A 174 -13.63 -5.10 -4.74
CA GLU A 174 -13.90 -5.26 -3.31
C GLU A 174 -12.85 -6.13 -2.60
N LEU A 175 -12.20 -7.03 -3.35
CA LEU A 175 -11.15 -7.94 -2.86
C LEU A 175 -9.93 -7.89 -3.81
N PRO A 176 -9.17 -6.79 -3.83
CA PRO A 176 -8.18 -6.50 -4.87
C PRO A 176 -6.86 -7.28 -4.70
N PHE A 177 -6.90 -8.43 -4.06
CA PHE A 177 -5.69 -9.16 -3.66
C PHE A 177 -5.34 -10.29 -4.62
N ARG A 178 -6.28 -11.25 -4.82
CA ARG A 178 -6.11 -12.42 -5.69
C ARG A 178 -7.35 -12.56 -6.58
N GLY A 179 -7.88 -13.75 -6.78
CA GLY A 179 -9.12 -13.98 -7.52
C GLY A 179 -10.39 -13.62 -6.75
N PRO A 180 -11.57 -13.86 -7.32
CA PRO A 180 -12.86 -13.73 -6.64
C PRO A 180 -13.01 -14.77 -5.51
N GLU A 181 -13.99 -14.63 -4.63
CA GLU A 181 -14.23 -15.59 -3.55
C GLU A 181 -14.45 -17.02 -4.08
N ILE A 182 -15.18 -17.15 -5.19
CA ILE A 182 -15.45 -18.44 -5.85
C ILE A 182 -15.38 -18.25 -7.36
N TYR A 183 -14.71 -19.19 -8.03
CA TYR A 183 -14.71 -19.28 -9.49
C TYR A 183 -14.71 -20.76 -9.92
N THR A 184 -15.55 -21.11 -10.89
CA THR A 184 -15.67 -22.48 -11.38
C THR A 184 -15.63 -22.51 -12.90
N LYS A 185 -14.85 -23.46 -13.45
CA LYS A 185 -14.81 -23.75 -14.89
C LYS A 185 -14.52 -25.22 -15.15
N GLY A 186 -15.48 -25.91 -15.73
CA GLY A 186 -15.37 -27.37 -15.89
C GLY A 186 -15.21 -28.07 -14.53
N ASP A 187 -14.19 -28.88 -14.40
CA ASP A 187 -13.90 -29.63 -13.18
C ASP A 187 -13.04 -28.84 -12.17
N TYR A 188 -12.65 -27.59 -12.50
CA TYR A 188 -11.87 -26.74 -11.61
C TYR A 188 -12.76 -25.84 -10.74
N HIS A 189 -12.46 -25.81 -9.45
CA HIS A 189 -13.09 -24.97 -8.46
C HIS A 189 -12.02 -24.16 -7.71
N TYR A 190 -12.12 -22.86 -7.77
CA TYR A 190 -11.25 -21.95 -7.05
C TYR A 190 -12.01 -21.32 -5.90
N HIS A 191 -11.37 -21.24 -4.73
CA HIS A 191 -11.86 -20.52 -3.57
C HIS A 191 -10.81 -19.56 -3.06
N CYS A 192 -11.23 -18.39 -2.63
CA CYS A 192 -10.38 -17.38 -1.99
C CYS A 192 -11.11 -16.83 -0.77
N LYS A 193 -10.42 -16.80 0.35
CA LYS A 193 -10.92 -16.21 1.59
C LYS A 193 -9.94 -15.15 2.06
N VAL A 194 -10.46 -13.97 2.40
CA VAL A 194 -9.69 -12.83 2.91
C VAL A 194 -10.27 -12.42 4.26
N ASP A 195 -9.39 -12.08 5.18
CA ASP A 195 -9.68 -11.46 6.46
C ASP A 195 -8.96 -10.12 6.55
N GLY A 196 -9.69 -9.05 6.90
CA GLY A 196 -9.18 -7.68 6.93
C GLY A 196 -9.54 -6.85 5.71
N GLU A 197 -8.90 -5.70 5.58
CA GLU A 197 -9.14 -4.69 4.55
C GLU A 197 -7.84 -4.33 3.83
N SER A 198 -7.91 -3.51 2.78
CA SER A 198 -6.75 -3.14 1.95
C SER A 198 -5.59 -2.48 2.71
N VAL A 199 -5.84 -1.98 3.92
CA VAL A 199 -4.82 -1.39 4.79
C VAL A 199 -4.07 -2.43 5.62
N TRP A 200 -4.69 -3.58 5.90
CA TRP A 200 -4.13 -4.73 6.61
C TRP A 200 -5.02 -5.95 6.39
N PHE A 201 -4.48 -6.98 5.76
CA PHE A 201 -5.21 -8.19 5.41
C PHE A 201 -4.33 -9.42 5.45
N GLN A 202 -4.98 -10.56 5.54
CA GLN A 202 -4.44 -11.88 5.26
C GLN A 202 -5.45 -12.70 4.49
N GLY A 203 -4.98 -13.67 3.73
CA GLY A 203 -5.88 -14.49 2.94
C GLY A 203 -5.27 -15.81 2.53
N TYR A 204 -6.12 -16.61 1.98
CA TYR A 204 -5.83 -17.96 1.53
C TYR A 204 -6.63 -18.25 0.26
N GLU A 205 -5.97 -18.85 -0.74
CA GLU A 205 -6.64 -19.35 -1.95
C GLU A 205 -6.29 -20.79 -2.20
N GLU A 206 -7.19 -21.52 -2.83
CA GLU A 206 -7.05 -22.91 -3.17
C GLU A 206 -7.75 -23.25 -4.48
N ILE A 207 -7.24 -24.27 -5.17
CA ILE A 207 -7.87 -24.84 -6.36
C ILE A 207 -8.09 -26.33 -6.12
N PHE A 208 -9.30 -26.76 -6.45
CA PHE A 208 -9.67 -28.17 -6.55
C PHE A 208 -9.84 -28.55 -8.02
N TYR A 209 -9.45 -29.75 -8.35
CA TYR A 209 -9.85 -30.44 -9.59
C TYR A 209 -10.75 -31.58 -9.18
N MET A 210 -12.03 -31.54 -9.62
CA MET A 210 -13.09 -32.35 -9.02
C MET A 210 -13.12 -32.17 -7.50
N ASP A 211 -12.92 -33.24 -6.72
CA ASP A 211 -12.93 -33.20 -5.25
C ASP A 211 -11.51 -33.17 -4.63
N GLU A 212 -10.46 -33.15 -5.45
CA GLU A 212 -9.05 -33.18 -4.98
C GLU A 212 -8.45 -31.75 -4.96
N LYS A 213 -7.92 -31.35 -3.81
CA LYS A 213 -7.18 -30.08 -3.71
C LYS A 213 -5.82 -30.22 -4.38
N ILE A 214 -5.56 -29.40 -5.39
CA ILE A 214 -4.36 -29.44 -6.24
C ILE A 214 -3.44 -28.25 -6.10
N TYR A 215 -3.89 -27.17 -5.45
CA TYR A 215 -3.13 -25.92 -5.27
C TYR A 215 -3.59 -25.19 -4.01
N GLU A 216 -2.64 -24.53 -3.36
CA GLU A 216 -2.92 -23.59 -2.28
C GLU A 216 -1.92 -22.45 -2.25
N CYS A 217 -2.38 -21.27 -1.79
CA CYS A 217 -1.53 -20.10 -1.59
C CYS A 217 -2.02 -19.28 -0.40
N TYR A 218 -1.10 -18.88 0.46
CA TYR A 218 -1.31 -17.96 1.56
C TYR A 218 -0.75 -16.60 1.20
N PHE A 219 -1.44 -15.55 1.59
CA PHE A 219 -1.00 -14.18 1.32
C PHE A 219 -1.40 -13.24 2.46
N HIS A 220 -0.62 -12.19 2.62
CA HIS A 220 -0.88 -11.12 3.59
C HIS A 220 -0.22 -9.83 3.13
N GLY A 221 -0.74 -8.69 3.59
CA GLY A 221 -0.20 -7.41 3.18
C GLY A 221 -0.94 -6.23 3.78
N GLY A 222 -0.72 -5.08 3.17
CA GLY A 222 -1.36 -3.84 3.56
C GLY A 222 -0.60 -2.60 3.14
N THR A 223 -0.95 -1.48 3.74
CA THR A 223 -0.30 -0.20 3.48
C THR A 223 1.08 -0.11 4.13
N ILE A 224 2.02 0.51 3.42
CA ILE A 224 3.36 0.85 3.91
C ILE A 224 3.37 2.34 4.30
N ARG A 225 3.99 2.66 5.43
CA ARG A 225 4.08 4.05 5.96
C ARG A 225 5.49 4.35 6.42
#